data_40bfafc5b394b3b6b2cf254537869eb7
#
_entry.id   40bfafc5b394b3b6b2cf254537869eb7
#
_cell.length_a   1.000
_cell.length_b   1.000
_cell.length_c   1.000
_cell.angle_alpha   90.00
_cell.angle_beta   90.00
_cell.angle_gamma   90.00
#
_symmetry.space_group_name_H-M   'P 1'
#
loop_
_entity.id
_entity.type
_entity.pdbx_description
1 polymer ?
#
loop_
_entity_poly.entity_id
_entity_poly.type
_entity_poly.pdbx_seq_one_letter_code
_entity_poly.pdbx_strand_id
1 'polypeptide(L)'
;MNSLFVFITNKFIPKSKASTKKYRTRIGKFQGWISVTVNSLMFLLKIIIGLVVGSISLIADAVHTLSDVISSGVVIWGFTESEKPADKEHPYGHGRAEYVATLVIAVLLIVAGIEFIESSIDRIIHPSTIEPAWWMIIA
;
A
#
# COMPACT_ATOMS: atom_id res chain seq x y z
N MET A 1 6.52 13.43 -15.18
CA MET A 1 5.36 12.51 -14.99
C MET A 1 5.42 11.53 -16.15
N ASN A 2 5.71 10.23 -15.87
CA ASN A 2 6.12 9.28 -16.92
C ASN A 2 5.03 9.09 -17.98
N SER A 3 5.41 9.19 -19.26
CA SER A 3 4.52 9.01 -20.42
C SER A 3 3.78 7.66 -20.39
N LEU A 4 4.39 6.61 -19.84
CA LEU A 4 3.81 5.28 -19.65
C LEU A 4 2.61 5.31 -18.70
N PHE A 5 2.71 6.00 -17.57
CA PHE A 5 1.62 6.14 -16.60
C PHE A 5 0.41 6.87 -17.23
N VAL A 6 0.67 7.94 -17.97
CA VAL A 6 -0.37 8.70 -18.70
C VAL A 6 -1.02 7.84 -19.78
N PHE A 7 -0.24 7.02 -20.48
CA PHE A 7 -0.75 6.10 -21.51
C PHE A 7 -1.67 5.02 -20.91
N ILE A 8 -1.24 4.38 -19.82
CA ILE A 8 -2.03 3.34 -19.12
C ILE A 8 -3.32 3.94 -18.56
N THR A 9 -3.24 5.07 -17.86
CA THR A 9 -4.43 5.70 -17.26
C THR A 9 -5.41 6.18 -18.32
N ASN A 10 -4.97 6.72 -19.44
CA ASN A 10 -5.85 7.15 -20.55
C ASN A 10 -6.52 5.96 -21.26
N LYS A 11 -5.87 4.79 -21.29
CA LYS A 11 -6.40 3.57 -21.92
C LYS A 11 -7.51 2.94 -21.07
N PHE A 12 -7.34 2.91 -19.73
CA PHE A 12 -8.28 2.26 -18.81
C PHE A 12 -9.31 3.23 -18.21
N ILE A 13 -8.98 4.52 -18.14
CA ILE A 13 -9.87 5.55 -17.59
C ILE A 13 -9.94 6.69 -18.59
N PRO A 14 -10.78 6.59 -19.64
CA PRO A 14 -10.92 7.66 -20.62
C PRO A 14 -11.35 8.96 -19.91
N LYS A 15 -10.73 10.07 -20.33
CA LYS A 15 -11.10 11.42 -19.88
C LYS A 15 -12.54 11.71 -20.31
N SER A 16 -13.50 11.18 -19.55
CA SER A 16 -14.90 11.50 -19.68
C SER A 16 -15.14 12.93 -19.20
N LYS A 17 -16.20 13.59 -19.68
CA LYS A 17 -16.73 14.90 -19.19
C LYS A 17 -17.17 14.85 -17.71
N ALA A 18 -16.77 13.83 -16.94
CA ALA A 18 -17.00 13.70 -15.51
C ALA A 18 -16.26 14.80 -14.75
N SER A 19 -16.86 15.32 -13.68
CA SER A 19 -16.23 16.35 -12.85
C SER A 19 -14.82 15.91 -12.44
N THR A 20 -13.89 16.85 -12.32
CA THR A 20 -12.51 16.61 -11.94
C THR A 20 -12.37 15.73 -10.68
N LYS A 21 -13.33 15.84 -9.75
CA LYS A 21 -13.42 15.01 -8.53
C LYS A 21 -13.65 13.53 -8.87
N LYS A 22 -14.65 13.19 -9.70
CA LYS A 22 -14.91 11.79 -10.10
C LYS A 22 -13.74 11.15 -10.84
N TYR A 23 -13.03 11.91 -11.66
CA TYR A 23 -11.84 11.41 -12.36
C TYR A 23 -10.71 11.08 -11.37
N ARG A 24 -10.43 11.97 -10.41
CA ARG A 24 -9.45 11.73 -9.33
C ARG A 24 -9.77 10.46 -8.54
N THR A 25 -11.01 10.29 -8.10
CA THR A 25 -11.44 9.13 -7.32
C THR A 25 -11.27 7.82 -8.09
N ARG A 26 -11.62 7.80 -9.39
CA ARG A 26 -11.42 6.62 -10.24
C ARG A 26 -9.95 6.25 -10.38
N ILE A 27 -9.08 7.23 -10.58
CA ILE A 27 -7.63 6.99 -10.63
C ILE A 27 -7.12 6.47 -9.30
N GLY A 28 -7.53 7.09 -8.18
CA GLY A 28 -7.12 6.66 -6.85
C GLY A 28 -7.55 5.21 -6.55
N LYS A 29 -8.79 4.85 -6.85
CA LYS A 29 -9.26 3.46 -6.72
C LYS A 29 -8.48 2.49 -7.61
N PHE A 30 -8.24 2.86 -8.86
CA PHE A 30 -7.47 2.02 -9.79
C PHE A 30 -6.04 1.78 -9.29
N GLN A 31 -5.37 2.83 -8.83
CA GLN A 31 -4.03 2.72 -8.23
C GLN A 31 -4.06 1.86 -6.97
N GLY A 32 -5.04 2.06 -6.08
CA GLY A 32 -5.23 1.25 -4.89
C GLY A 32 -5.39 -0.24 -5.22
N TRP A 33 -6.20 -0.59 -6.20
CA TRP A 33 -6.37 -1.99 -6.63
C TRP A 33 -5.11 -2.60 -7.22
N ILE A 34 -4.36 -1.85 -8.03
CA ILE A 34 -3.05 -2.31 -8.54
C ILE A 34 -2.11 -2.56 -7.36
N SER A 35 -2.02 -1.62 -6.41
CA SER A 35 -1.17 -1.74 -5.24
C SER A 35 -1.54 -2.97 -4.39
N VAL A 36 -2.83 -3.16 -4.09
CA VAL A 36 -3.32 -4.36 -3.36
C VAL A 36 -2.91 -5.63 -4.09
N THR A 37 -3.14 -5.71 -5.40
CA THR A 37 -2.85 -6.93 -6.16
C THR A 37 -1.36 -7.24 -6.17
N VAL A 38 -0.51 -6.25 -6.48
CA VAL A 38 0.94 -6.43 -6.55
C VAL A 38 1.52 -6.78 -5.18
N ASN A 39 1.15 -6.02 -4.13
CA ASN A 39 1.66 -6.28 -2.78
C ASN A 39 1.14 -7.61 -2.21
N SER A 40 -0.11 -8.02 -2.51
CA SER A 40 -0.61 -9.34 -2.10
C SER A 40 0.17 -10.48 -2.78
N LEU A 41 0.50 -10.33 -4.05
CA LEU A 41 1.31 -11.31 -4.76
C LEU A 41 2.73 -11.39 -4.17
N MET A 42 3.34 -10.23 -3.92
CA MET A 42 4.66 -10.14 -3.28
C MET A 42 4.65 -10.73 -1.86
N PHE A 43 3.61 -10.44 -1.07
CA PHE A 43 3.43 -11.04 0.25
C PHE A 43 3.40 -12.56 0.18
N LEU A 44 2.56 -13.13 -0.71
CA LEU A 44 2.44 -14.58 -0.88
C LEU A 44 3.77 -15.22 -1.30
N LEU A 45 4.48 -14.61 -2.24
CA LEU A 45 5.79 -15.11 -2.67
C LEU A 45 6.81 -15.08 -1.51
N LYS A 46 6.91 -13.96 -0.79
CA LYS A 46 7.84 -13.80 0.33
C LYS A 46 7.54 -14.77 1.47
N ILE A 47 6.26 -14.95 1.85
CA ILE A 47 5.89 -15.84 2.94
C ILE A 47 6.17 -17.31 2.58
N ILE A 48 5.85 -17.73 1.35
CA ILE A 48 6.12 -19.11 0.89
C ILE A 48 7.63 -19.37 0.88
N ILE A 49 8.43 -18.48 0.28
CA ILE A 49 9.88 -18.64 0.22
C ILE A 49 10.47 -18.58 1.63
N GLY A 50 10.02 -17.64 2.47
CA GLY A 50 10.48 -17.48 3.85
C GLY A 50 10.26 -18.75 4.68
N LEU A 51 9.10 -19.39 4.54
CA LEU A 51 8.78 -20.65 5.23
C LEU A 51 9.60 -21.83 4.70
N VAL A 52 9.76 -21.94 3.38
CA VAL A 52 10.52 -23.04 2.75
C VAL A 52 12.00 -22.96 3.12
N VAL A 53 12.55 -21.76 3.16
CA VAL A 53 13.97 -21.52 3.45
C VAL A 53 14.26 -21.40 4.96
N GLY A 54 13.22 -21.22 5.79
CA GLY A 54 13.37 -20.96 7.22
C GLY A 54 13.94 -19.58 7.54
N SER A 55 13.76 -18.60 6.65
CA SER A 55 14.30 -17.24 6.81
C SER A 55 13.33 -16.35 7.59
N ILE A 56 13.64 -16.10 8.86
CA ILE A 56 12.86 -15.19 9.73
C ILE A 56 12.83 -13.78 9.16
N SER A 57 13.95 -13.30 8.59
CA SER A 57 14.01 -11.96 8.00
C SER A 57 13.09 -11.81 6.78
N LEU A 58 12.94 -12.84 5.96
CA LEU A 58 12.04 -12.82 4.81
C LEU A 58 10.57 -12.88 5.24
N ILE A 59 10.28 -13.62 6.33
CA ILE A 59 8.94 -13.65 6.93
C ILE A 59 8.59 -12.26 7.51
N ALA A 60 9.52 -11.62 8.22
CA ALA A 60 9.32 -10.27 8.75
C ALA A 60 9.08 -9.25 7.61
N ASP A 61 9.82 -9.35 6.50
CA ASP A 61 9.62 -8.51 5.33
C ASP A 61 8.27 -8.79 4.62
N ALA A 62 7.81 -10.04 4.64
CA ALA A 62 6.46 -10.37 4.18
C ALA A 62 5.37 -9.68 5.03
N VAL A 63 5.52 -9.66 6.36
CA VAL A 63 4.58 -8.95 7.26
C VAL A 63 4.56 -7.45 6.95
N HIS A 64 5.72 -6.84 6.68
CA HIS A 64 5.77 -5.45 6.25
C HIS A 64 5.00 -5.22 4.93
N THR A 65 5.17 -6.11 3.94
CA THR A 65 4.43 -6.06 2.68
C THR A 65 2.90 -6.22 2.89
N LEU A 66 2.48 -6.98 3.91
CA LEU A 66 1.07 -7.08 4.29
C LEU A 66 0.52 -5.74 4.82
N SER A 67 1.32 -4.98 5.56
CA SER A 67 0.96 -3.62 5.99
C SER A 67 0.71 -2.67 4.82
N ASP A 68 1.45 -2.82 3.72
CA ASP A 68 1.23 -2.06 2.48
C ASP A 68 -0.10 -2.43 1.81
N VAL A 69 -0.49 -3.72 1.87
CA VAL A 69 -1.82 -4.17 1.40
C VAL A 69 -2.94 -3.51 2.21
N ILE A 70 -2.80 -3.48 3.53
CA ILE A 70 -3.77 -2.86 4.44
C ILE A 70 -3.88 -1.36 4.15
N SER A 71 -2.76 -0.65 4.05
CA SER A 71 -2.72 0.77 3.72
C SER A 71 -3.39 1.07 2.39
N SER A 72 -3.15 0.25 1.36
CA SER A 72 -3.80 0.35 0.05
C SER A 72 -5.31 0.09 0.12
N GLY A 73 -5.74 -0.84 0.99
CA GLY A 73 -7.15 -1.09 1.30
C GLY A 73 -7.84 0.15 1.91
N VAL A 74 -7.17 0.83 2.83
CA VAL A 74 -7.66 2.09 3.44
C VAL A 74 -7.82 3.18 2.38
N VAL A 75 -6.90 3.28 1.42
CA VAL A 75 -7.02 4.22 0.27
C VAL A 75 -8.29 3.93 -0.53
N ILE A 76 -8.50 2.66 -0.92
CA ILE A 76 -9.69 2.25 -1.69
C ILE A 76 -10.98 2.55 -0.91
N TRP A 77 -11.00 2.24 0.39
CA TRP A 77 -12.12 2.52 1.26
C TRP A 77 -12.41 4.01 1.33
N GLY A 78 -11.41 4.85 1.61
CA GLY A 78 -11.56 6.29 1.70
C GLY A 78 -12.12 6.93 0.43
N PHE A 79 -11.61 6.54 -0.74
CA PHE A 79 -12.15 6.99 -2.02
C PHE A 79 -13.56 6.46 -2.29
N THR A 80 -13.88 5.25 -1.85
CA THR A 80 -15.22 4.65 -2.06
C THR A 80 -16.23 5.33 -1.17
N GLU A 81 -15.90 5.55 0.09
CA GLU A 81 -16.77 6.21 1.06
C GLU A 81 -17.01 7.66 0.67
N SER A 82 -15.98 8.37 0.20
CA SER A 82 -16.11 9.79 -0.19
C SER A 82 -17.04 10.05 -1.37
N GLU A 83 -17.40 9.03 -2.15
CA GLU A 83 -18.34 9.12 -3.28
C GLU A 83 -19.81 8.97 -2.85
N LYS A 84 -20.09 8.50 -1.63
CA LYS A 84 -21.45 8.33 -1.15
C LYS A 84 -22.14 9.69 -1.04
N PRO A 85 -23.41 9.78 -1.48
CA PRO A 85 -24.22 10.99 -1.32
C PRO A 85 -24.51 11.25 0.17
N ALA A 86 -25.07 12.43 0.44
CA ALA A 86 -25.60 12.75 1.76
C ALA A 86 -26.73 11.79 2.15
N ASP A 87 -26.73 11.36 3.41
CA ASP A 87 -27.73 10.53 4.04
C ASP A 87 -28.24 11.17 5.36
N LYS A 88 -29.08 10.45 6.11
CA LYS A 88 -29.65 10.96 7.37
C LYS A 88 -28.61 11.16 8.46
N GLU A 89 -27.55 10.33 8.48
CA GLU A 89 -26.46 10.40 9.46
C GLU A 89 -25.40 11.42 9.05
N HIS A 90 -25.20 11.61 7.74
CA HIS A 90 -24.23 12.53 7.16
C HIS A 90 -24.90 13.53 6.19
N PRO A 91 -25.62 14.55 6.69
CA PRO A 91 -26.36 15.51 5.86
C PRO A 91 -25.48 16.30 4.89
N TYR A 92 -24.20 16.45 5.18
CA TYR A 92 -23.22 17.15 4.33
C TYR A 92 -22.48 16.22 3.37
N GLY A 93 -22.85 14.91 3.34
CA GLY A 93 -22.22 13.89 2.52
C GLY A 93 -20.90 13.36 3.12
N HIS A 94 -20.36 12.33 2.47
CA HIS A 94 -19.20 11.56 2.95
C HIS A 94 -17.85 12.07 2.41
N GLY A 95 -17.80 13.25 1.80
CA GLY A 95 -16.59 13.78 1.16
C GLY A 95 -15.36 13.89 2.09
N ARG A 96 -15.57 13.95 3.41
CA ARG A 96 -14.49 14.00 4.40
C ARG A 96 -13.79 12.67 4.65
N ALA A 97 -14.39 11.54 4.20
CA ALA A 97 -13.77 10.21 4.35
C ALA A 97 -12.40 10.12 3.67
N GLU A 98 -12.16 10.86 2.59
CA GLU A 98 -10.85 10.98 1.94
C GLU A 98 -9.78 11.54 2.90
N TYR A 99 -10.12 12.55 3.69
CA TYR A 99 -9.20 13.13 4.69
C TYR A 99 -8.95 12.19 5.86
N VAL A 100 -9.99 11.48 6.32
CA VAL A 100 -9.87 10.48 7.40
C VAL A 100 -8.96 9.34 6.93
N ALA A 101 -9.15 8.81 5.72
CA ALA A 101 -8.28 7.80 5.14
C ALA A 101 -6.83 8.30 5.04
N THR A 102 -6.62 9.54 4.60
CA THR A 102 -5.28 10.14 4.53
C THR A 102 -4.62 10.24 5.90
N LEU A 103 -5.37 10.62 6.94
CA LEU A 103 -4.86 10.66 8.31
C LEU A 103 -4.48 9.28 8.82
N VAL A 104 -5.32 8.26 8.57
CA VAL A 104 -5.03 6.86 8.95
C VAL A 104 -3.73 6.39 8.28
N ILE A 105 -3.57 6.64 6.98
CA ILE A 105 -2.36 6.28 6.25
C ILE A 105 -1.13 7.01 6.81
N ALA A 106 -1.25 8.30 7.13
CA ALA A 106 -0.15 9.06 7.72
C ALA A 106 0.29 8.46 9.06
N VAL A 107 -0.65 8.05 9.92
CA VAL A 107 -0.35 7.38 11.19
C VAL A 107 0.34 6.03 10.96
N LEU A 108 -0.17 5.21 10.02
CA LEU A 108 0.45 3.93 9.68
C LEU A 108 1.89 4.10 9.16
N LEU A 109 2.15 5.13 8.34
CA LEU A 109 3.50 5.43 7.85
C LEU A 109 4.43 5.87 8.98
N ILE A 110 3.94 6.65 9.95
CA ILE A 110 4.73 7.06 11.13
C ILE A 110 5.10 5.83 11.96
N VAL A 111 4.15 4.94 12.23
CA VAL A 111 4.38 3.69 12.98
C VAL A 111 5.43 2.84 12.26
N ALA A 112 5.25 2.59 10.96
CA ALA A 112 6.21 1.84 10.15
C ALA A 112 7.61 2.49 10.15
N GLY A 113 7.68 3.82 10.11
CA GLY A 113 8.94 4.56 10.20
C GLY A 113 9.65 4.36 11.54
N ILE A 114 8.91 4.38 12.65
CA ILE A 114 9.45 4.13 13.99
C ILE A 114 9.97 2.69 14.10
N GLU A 115 9.17 1.69 13.67
CA GLU A 115 9.59 0.28 13.67
C GLU A 115 10.85 0.05 12.83
N PHE A 116 10.97 0.75 11.69
CA PHE A 116 12.16 0.67 10.84
C PHE A 116 13.41 1.25 11.53
N ILE A 117 13.26 2.36 12.25
CA ILE A 117 14.34 2.98 13.03
C ILE A 117 14.77 2.05 14.16
N GLU A 118 13.82 1.51 14.94
CA GLU A 118 14.10 0.57 16.03
C GLU A 118 14.83 -0.68 15.52
N SER A 119 14.33 -1.29 14.45
CA SER A 119 14.97 -2.46 13.82
C SER A 119 16.37 -2.15 13.29
N SER A 120 16.59 -0.95 12.76
CA SER A 120 17.90 -0.52 12.27
C SER A 120 18.88 -0.34 13.41
N ILE A 121 18.47 0.27 14.50
CA ILE A 121 19.30 0.46 15.71
C ILE A 121 19.66 -0.90 16.32
N ASP A 122 18.67 -1.80 16.45
CA ASP A 122 18.90 -3.15 16.99
C ASP A 122 19.93 -3.92 16.17
N ARG A 123 19.88 -3.84 14.84
CA ARG A 123 20.85 -4.47 13.95
C ARG A 123 22.27 -3.88 14.06
N ILE A 124 22.37 -2.59 14.41
CA ILE A 124 23.67 -1.94 14.64
C ILE A 124 24.27 -2.40 15.97
N ILE A 125 23.43 -2.53 17.01
CA ILE A 125 23.88 -2.91 18.35
C ILE A 125 24.15 -4.42 18.44
N HIS A 126 23.32 -5.24 17.78
CA HIS A 126 23.39 -6.69 17.76
C HIS A 126 23.61 -7.21 16.32
N PRO A 127 24.81 -7.03 15.75
CA PRO A 127 25.08 -7.47 14.39
C PRO A 127 24.96 -8.99 14.29
N SER A 128 23.93 -9.47 13.59
CA SER A 128 23.80 -10.88 13.23
C SER A 128 24.76 -11.17 12.05
N THR A 129 25.60 -12.17 12.18
CA THR A 129 26.40 -12.69 11.06
C THR A 129 25.45 -13.31 10.04
N ILE A 130 25.21 -12.59 8.96
CA ILE A 130 24.47 -13.13 7.81
C ILE A 130 25.48 -14.02 7.07
N GLU A 131 25.33 -15.34 7.13
CA GLU A 131 26.02 -16.22 6.20
C GLU A 131 25.33 -16.04 4.82
N PRO A 132 25.99 -15.39 3.85
CA PRO A 132 25.41 -15.16 2.55
C PRO A 132 25.34 -16.49 1.80
N ALA A 133 24.17 -17.09 1.75
CA ALA A 133 23.93 -18.17 0.82
C ALA A 133 23.90 -17.61 -0.60
N TRP A 134 24.71 -18.13 -1.50
CA TRP A 134 24.89 -17.66 -2.88
C TRP A 134 23.58 -17.47 -3.66
N TRP A 135 22.54 -18.23 -3.35
CA TRP A 135 21.22 -18.12 -3.96
C TRP A 135 20.43 -16.87 -3.51
N MET A 136 20.76 -16.25 -2.36
CA MET A 136 20.16 -14.97 -1.93
C MET A 136 20.57 -13.80 -2.84
N ILE A 137 21.71 -13.91 -3.53
CA ILE A 137 22.20 -12.88 -4.45
C ILE A 137 21.47 -12.96 -5.80
N ILE A 138 20.89 -14.11 -6.12
CA ILE A 138 20.20 -14.36 -7.40
C ILE A 138 18.69 -14.13 -7.28
N ALA A 139 18.10 -14.18 -6.10
CA ALA A 139 16.68 -13.95 -5.84
C ALA A 139 16.35 -12.49 -5.58
#